data_e7e2f91f783f2066f02a957cad925829
#
_entry.id   e7e2f91f783f2066f02a957cad925829
#
_cell.length_a   1.000
_cell.length_b   1.000
_cell.length_c   1.000
_cell.angle_alpha   90.00
_cell.angle_beta   90.00
_cell.angle_gamma   90.00
#
_symmetry.space_group_name_H-M   'P 1'
#
loop_
_entity.id
_entity.type
_entity.pdbx_description
1 polymer ?
#
loop_
_entity_poly.entity_id
_entity_poly.type
_entity_poly.pdbx_seq_one_letter_code
_entity_poly.pdbx_strand_id
1 'polypeptide(L)'
;TVILEGSMLENALSATALWIQGQNRESATILKEIPTGWRNSRLPRQKINFRYLEKDLEVTYKANRDGSFDVNDGTVARVIKCTASGIDIEVNNSRFFSKVTRDNDSIVVHGPWGDALFTILPRFTLPGSEAQAGGLIAPMPGKVVDLKVKTGSKVKKGDTLVILEAMKMEHQVKAPEDGKITKVLIKKDDQLENGTLLMVLDN
;
A
#
# COMPACT_ATOMS: atom_id res chain seq x y z
N THR A 1 24.61 -7.54 -2.63
CA THR A 1 23.61 -6.70 -1.92
C THR A 1 23.73 -7.01 -0.44
N VAL A 2 24.08 -6.00 0.36
CA VAL A 2 24.15 -6.15 1.83
C VAL A 2 22.74 -6.19 2.36
N ILE A 3 22.40 -7.22 3.14
CA ILE A 3 21.10 -7.27 3.85
C ILE A 3 21.23 -6.36 5.06
N LEU A 4 20.34 -5.36 5.17
CA LEU A 4 20.32 -4.44 6.30
C LEU A 4 19.59 -5.06 7.48
N GLU A 5 20.20 -4.93 8.66
CA GLU A 5 19.63 -5.40 9.93
C GLU A 5 19.91 -4.40 11.06
N GLY A 6 19.15 -4.51 12.14
CA GLY A 6 19.32 -3.70 13.35
C GLY A 6 19.28 -2.19 13.07
N SER A 7 20.22 -1.46 13.65
CA SER A 7 20.28 0.01 13.57
C SER A 7 20.44 0.56 12.16
N MET A 8 21.11 -0.17 11.27
CA MET A 8 21.26 0.25 9.87
C MET A 8 19.92 0.24 9.13
N LEU A 9 19.11 -0.80 9.34
CA LEU A 9 17.77 -0.89 8.78
C LEU A 9 16.84 0.19 9.36
N GLU A 10 16.92 0.43 10.66
CA GLU A 10 16.13 1.49 11.33
C GLU A 10 16.49 2.88 10.80
N ASN A 11 17.77 3.17 10.60
CA ASN A 11 18.23 4.43 10.02
C ASN A 11 17.75 4.60 8.58
N ALA A 12 17.83 3.55 7.76
CA ALA A 12 17.34 3.56 6.39
C ALA A 12 15.83 3.78 6.31
N LEU A 13 15.06 3.09 7.16
CA LEU A 13 13.62 3.23 7.26
C LEU A 13 13.21 4.63 7.75
N SER A 14 13.89 5.16 8.77
CA SER A 14 13.64 6.50 9.30
C SER A 14 13.90 7.57 8.24
N ALA A 15 15.03 7.48 7.53
CA ALA A 15 15.36 8.38 6.43
C ALA A 15 14.31 8.32 5.32
N THR A 16 13.90 7.11 4.92
CA THR A 16 12.90 6.90 3.87
C THR A 16 11.53 7.47 4.27
N ALA A 17 11.07 7.17 5.46
CA ALA A 17 9.76 7.63 5.95
C ALA A 17 9.71 9.16 6.07
N LEU A 18 10.76 9.79 6.61
CA LEU A 18 10.82 11.23 6.77
C LEU A 18 11.10 11.95 5.45
N TRP A 19 11.76 11.33 4.49
CA TRP A 19 11.85 11.86 3.14
C TRP A 19 10.49 11.88 2.44
N ILE A 20 9.70 10.80 2.51
CA ILE A 20 8.32 10.77 1.98
C ILE A 20 7.46 11.85 2.64
N GLN A 21 7.58 12.02 3.96
CA GLN A 21 6.88 13.07 4.69
C GLN A 21 7.26 14.45 4.18
N GLY A 22 8.56 14.70 3.95
CA GLY A 22 9.08 15.96 3.40
C GLY A 22 8.54 16.25 2.01
N GLN A 23 8.55 15.25 1.10
CA GLN A 23 8.00 15.39 -0.26
C GLN A 23 6.49 15.65 -0.23
N ASN A 24 5.74 14.94 0.60
CA ASN A 24 4.30 15.19 0.78
C ASN A 24 4.02 16.59 1.32
N ARG A 25 4.89 17.11 2.19
CA ARG A 25 4.80 18.46 2.72
C ARG A 25 5.09 19.52 1.64
N GLU A 26 6.11 19.30 0.84
CA GLU A 26 6.49 20.21 -0.25
C GLU A 26 5.44 20.28 -1.35
N SER A 27 4.85 19.13 -1.69
CA SER A 27 3.77 19.01 -2.68
C SER A 27 2.40 19.47 -2.17
N ALA A 28 2.23 19.71 -0.88
CA ALA A 28 0.96 20.15 -0.32
C ALA A 28 0.56 21.52 -0.90
N THR A 29 -0.67 21.61 -1.44
CA THR A 29 -1.21 22.83 -2.01
C THR A 29 -1.89 23.74 -0.98
N ILE A 30 -2.27 23.18 0.17
CA ILE A 30 -3.06 23.84 1.22
C ILE A 30 -2.25 23.84 2.52
N LEU A 31 -2.34 24.91 3.31
CA LEU A 31 -1.79 25.05 4.66
C LEU A 31 -0.26 24.84 4.75
N LYS A 32 0.49 25.32 3.75
CA LYS A 32 1.96 25.22 3.71
C LYS A 32 2.67 25.89 4.90
N GLU A 33 2.10 26.96 5.43
CA GLU A 33 2.67 27.77 6.52
C GLU A 33 2.44 27.15 7.91
N ILE A 34 1.51 26.19 8.01
CA ILE A 34 1.21 25.56 9.28
C ILE A 34 2.22 24.44 9.57
N PRO A 35 2.83 24.39 10.76
CA PRO A 35 3.77 23.32 11.11
C PRO A 35 3.17 21.92 10.93
N THR A 36 3.98 20.97 10.51
CA THR A 36 3.56 19.57 10.34
C THR A 36 3.00 19.03 11.66
N GLY A 37 1.82 18.41 11.60
CA GLY A 37 1.18 17.81 12.77
C GLY A 37 0.48 18.81 13.70
N TRP A 38 0.38 20.11 13.32
CA TRP A 38 -0.36 21.08 14.11
C TRP A 38 -1.86 20.79 14.08
N ARG A 39 -2.45 20.58 15.24
CA ARG A 39 -3.90 20.41 15.45
C ARG A 39 -4.29 20.73 16.88
N ASN A 40 -5.57 21.00 17.10
CA ASN A 40 -6.15 21.25 18.43
C ASN A 40 -6.37 19.97 19.24
N SER A 41 -6.27 18.79 18.62
CA SER A 41 -6.42 17.48 19.27
C SER A 41 -5.15 16.66 19.16
N ARG A 42 -4.96 15.68 20.07
CA ARG A 42 -3.85 14.74 19.97
C ARG A 42 -4.04 13.86 18.74
N LEU A 43 -3.08 13.88 17.82
CA LEU A 43 -3.05 12.98 16.68
C LEU A 43 -2.38 11.66 17.05
N PRO A 44 -2.88 10.54 16.55
CA PRO A 44 -2.12 9.30 16.54
C PRO A 44 -0.84 9.48 15.70
N ARG A 45 0.16 8.64 15.94
CA ARG A 45 1.35 8.58 15.11
C ARG A 45 0.96 8.33 13.65
N GLN A 46 1.63 8.99 12.75
CA GLN A 46 1.51 8.65 11.33
C GLN A 46 2.29 7.37 11.07
N LYS A 47 1.83 6.58 10.10
CA LYS A 47 2.48 5.33 9.75
C LYS A 47 2.64 5.15 8.26
N ILE A 48 3.72 4.49 7.87
CA ILE A 48 4.01 4.06 6.52
C ILE A 48 4.43 2.59 6.60
N ASN A 49 3.84 1.78 5.76
CA ASN A 49 4.20 0.37 5.64
C ASN A 49 5.15 0.19 4.44
N PHE A 50 6.24 -0.49 4.68
CA PHE A 50 7.23 -0.83 3.66
C PHE A 50 7.38 -2.33 3.56
N ARG A 51 7.67 -2.81 2.36
CA ARG A 51 8.20 -4.16 2.15
C ARG A 51 9.69 -4.05 1.88
N TYR A 52 10.48 -4.75 2.68
CA TYR A 52 11.92 -4.90 2.49
C TYR A 52 12.23 -6.39 2.35
N LEU A 53 12.75 -6.79 1.18
CA LEU A 53 12.83 -8.19 0.79
C LEU A 53 11.42 -8.82 0.84
N GLU A 54 11.23 -9.85 1.69
CA GLU A 54 9.93 -10.50 1.89
C GLU A 54 9.24 -10.15 3.22
N LYS A 55 9.77 -9.13 3.93
CA LYS A 55 9.25 -8.71 5.24
C LYS A 55 8.50 -7.40 5.13
N ASP A 56 7.31 -7.35 5.68
CA ASP A 56 6.53 -6.13 5.84
C ASP A 56 6.93 -5.44 7.14
N LEU A 57 7.30 -4.17 7.03
CA LEU A 57 7.81 -3.35 8.12
C LEU A 57 6.95 -2.09 8.25
N GLU A 58 6.46 -1.82 9.45
CA GLU A 58 5.73 -0.60 9.75
C GLU A 58 6.69 0.43 10.38
N VAL A 59 6.68 1.65 9.84
CA VAL A 59 7.38 2.80 10.43
C VAL A 59 6.33 3.79 10.92
N THR A 60 6.37 4.09 12.20
CA THR A 60 5.51 5.11 12.81
C THR A 60 6.31 6.35 13.12
N TYR A 61 5.74 7.53 12.92
CA TYR A 61 6.42 8.78 13.27
C TYR A 61 5.43 9.85 13.74
N LYS A 62 5.95 10.77 14.55
CA LYS A 62 5.22 11.93 15.08
C LYS A 62 6.14 13.14 15.10
N ALA A 63 5.67 14.26 14.54
CA ALA A 63 6.39 15.52 14.63
C ALA A 63 6.26 16.13 16.04
N ASN A 64 7.38 16.57 16.61
CA ASN A 64 7.47 17.29 17.86
C ASN A 64 7.44 18.81 17.64
N ARG A 65 7.20 19.57 18.70
CA ARG A 65 7.15 21.05 18.65
C ARG A 65 8.49 21.70 18.34
N ASP A 66 9.59 21.04 18.64
CA ASP A 66 10.97 21.48 18.41
C ASP A 66 11.47 21.20 16.99
N GLY A 67 10.61 20.66 16.12
CA GLY A 67 10.94 20.28 14.74
C GLY A 67 11.60 18.91 14.58
N SER A 68 11.81 18.19 15.68
CA SER A 68 12.24 16.78 15.64
C SER A 68 11.07 15.84 15.36
N PHE A 69 11.38 14.58 15.11
CA PHE A 69 10.41 13.50 14.93
C PHE A 69 10.72 12.35 15.87
N ASP A 70 9.69 11.84 16.55
CA ASP A 70 9.78 10.53 17.20
C ASP A 70 9.43 9.46 16.19
N VAL A 71 10.36 8.55 15.94
CA VAL A 71 10.20 7.42 15.01
C VAL A 71 10.24 6.12 15.81
N ASN A 72 9.29 5.20 15.56
CA ASN A 72 9.24 3.85 16.16
C ASN A 72 9.52 3.82 17.68
N ASP A 73 8.77 4.60 18.46
CA ASP A 73 8.82 4.57 19.95
C ASP A 73 10.25 4.55 20.55
N GLY A 74 10.98 5.64 20.37
CA GLY A 74 12.27 5.83 21.04
C GLY A 74 13.40 6.34 20.17
N THR A 75 13.22 6.35 18.86
CA THR A 75 14.19 6.93 17.93
C THR A 75 13.85 8.39 17.68
N VAL A 76 14.78 9.29 18.03
CA VAL A 76 14.64 10.72 17.75
C VAL A 76 15.37 11.05 16.46
N ALA A 77 14.64 11.64 15.52
CA ALA A 77 15.19 12.05 14.24
C ALA A 77 14.99 13.55 14.01
N ARG A 78 15.97 14.22 13.40
CA ARG A 78 15.90 15.62 12.98
C ARG A 78 16.28 15.75 11.52
N VAL A 79 15.37 16.26 10.71
CA VAL A 79 15.63 16.54 9.31
C VAL A 79 16.37 17.87 9.19
N ILE A 80 17.59 17.84 8.66
CA ILE A 80 18.43 19.01 8.43
C ILE A 80 18.09 19.63 7.08
N LYS A 81 17.99 18.77 6.05
CA LYS A 81 17.61 19.18 4.70
C LYS A 81 16.92 18.04 3.98
N CYS A 82 15.81 18.34 3.32
CA CYS A 82 15.11 17.41 2.44
C CYS A 82 15.06 18.00 1.03
N THR A 83 15.37 17.19 0.04
CA THR A 83 15.34 17.56 -1.39
C THR A 83 14.61 16.47 -2.17
N ALA A 84 14.27 16.73 -3.42
CA ALA A 84 13.65 15.74 -4.29
C ALA A 84 14.51 14.46 -4.46
N SER A 85 15.85 14.57 -4.35
CA SER A 85 16.79 13.48 -4.59
C SER A 85 17.47 12.94 -3.33
N GLY A 86 17.10 13.41 -2.11
CA GLY A 86 17.73 12.91 -0.90
C GLY A 86 17.37 13.67 0.36
N ILE A 87 17.87 13.16 1.47
CA ILE A 87 17.64 13.68 2.81
C ILE A 87 18.94 13.72 3.63
N ASP A 88 19.20 14.84 4.27
CA ASP A 88 20.22 15.02 5.31
C ASP A 88 19.50 14.97 6.65
N ILE A 89 19.81 13.98 7.45
CA ILE A 89 19.08 13.65 8.67
C ILE A 89 20.02 13.25 9.79
N GLU A 90 19.64 13.60 11.01
CA GLU A 90 20.25 13.11 12.23
C GLU A 90 19.29 12.15 12.92
N VAL A 91 19.73 10.94 13.19
CA VAL A 91 18.98 9.90 13.90
C VAL A 91 19.78 9.47 15.11
N ASN A 92 19.22 9.61 16.32
CA ASN A 92 19.89 9.29 17.59
C ASN A 92 21.32 9.85 17.66
N ASN A 93 21.49 11.16 17.37
CA ASN A 93 22.77 11.89 17.36
C ASN A 93 23.77 11.43 16.27
N SER A 94 23.36 10.60 15.34
CA SER A 94 24.17 10.22 14.18
C SER A 94 23.64 10.91 12.93
N ARG A 95 24.43 11.82 12.36
CA ARG A 95 24.06 12.54 11.12
C ARG A 95 24.60 11.83 9.91
N PHE A 96 23.73 11.70 8.90
CA PHE A 96 24.10 11.13 7.60
C PHE A 96 23.22 11.71 6.49
N PHE A 97 23.75 11.62 5.28
CA PHE A 97 23.01 11.93 4.07
C PHE A 97 22.60 10.63 3.37
N SER A 98 21.36 10.59 2.89
CA SER A 98 20.87 9.49 2.05
C SER A 98 20.32 10.04 0.74
N LYS A 99 20.83 9.51 -0.37
CA LYS A 99 20.26 9.74 -1.69
C LYS A 99 19.03 8.87 -1.85
N VAL A 100 17.93 9.43 -2.35
CA VAL A 100 16.68 8.73 -2.52
C VAL A 100 16.23 8.83 -3.98
N THR A 101 15.88 7.70 -4.55
CA THR A 101 15.29 7.59 -5.88
C THR A 101 13.97 6.85 -5.76
N ARG A 102 12.90 7.45 -6.26
CA ARG A 102 11.56 6.86 -6.23
C ARG A 102 11.08 6.56 -7.63
N ASP A 103 10.54 5.37 -7.81
CA ASP A 103 9.79 4.96 -9.00
C ASP A 103 8.48 4.33 -8.56
N ASN A 104 7.37 5.08 -8.72
CA ASN A 104 6.03 4.72 -8.23
C ASN A 104 6.03 4.36 -6.73
N ASP A 105 5.82 3.07 -6.40
CA ASP A 105 5.82 2.55 -5.03
C ASP A 105 7.19 2.02 -4.59
N SER A 106 8.16 1.92 -5.51
CA SER A 106 9.52 1.47 -5.22
C SER A 106 10.42 2.64 -4.87
N ILE A 107 11.18 2.51 -3.79
CA ILE A 107 12.14 3.52 -3.32
C ILE A 107 13.50 2.86 -3.10
N VAL A 108 14.51 3.37 -3.78
CA VAL A 108 15.90 3.02 -3.54
C VAL A 108 16.53 4.11 -2.68
N VAL A 109 17.08 3.71 -1.55
CA VAL A 109 17.78 4.60 -0.61
C VAL A 109 19.23 4.19 -0.53
N HIS A 110 20.12 5.12 -0.87
CA HIS A 110 21.55 4.95 -0.78
C HIS A 110 22.10 5.79 0.39
N GLY A 111 22.71 5.12 1.35
CA GLY A 111 23.26 5.74 2.56
C GLY A 111 24.56 5.12 3.02
N PRO A 112 25.06 5.43 4.23
CA PRO A 112 26.29 4.84 4.78
C PRO A 112 26.28 3.31 4.89
N TRP A 113 25.10 2.72 4.86
CA TRP A 113 24.87 1.27 4.88
C TRP A 113 24.87 0.62 3.49
N GLY A 114 25.03 1.38 2.41
CA GLY A 114 24.85 0.93 1.02
C GLY A 114 23.44 1.17 0.49
N ASP A 115 22.97 0.31 -0.42
CA ASP A 115 21.68 0.44 -1.09
C ASP A 115 20.61 -0.41 -0.43
N ALA A 116 19.44 0.20 -0.20
CA ALA A 116 18.23 -0.48 0.25
C ALA A 116 17.08 -0.21 -0.72
N LEU A 117 16.38 -1.25 -1.14
CA LEU A 117 15.15 -1.16 -1.91
C LEU A 117 13.96 -1.41 -1.00
N PHE A 118 13.09 -0.42 -0.90
CA PHE A 118 11.82 -0.51 -0.19
C PHE A 118 10.67 -0.40 -1.17
N THR A 119 9.59 -1.15 -0.94
CA THR A 119 8.33 -0.96 -1.64
C THR A 119 7.31 -0.40 -0.65
N ILE A 120 6.66 0.71 -0.99
CA ILE A 120 5.59 1.30 -0.17
C ILE A 120 4.36 0.41 -0.32
N LEU A 121 3.81 -0.03 0.80
CA LEU A 121 2.55 -0.74 0.83
C LEU A 121 1.40 0.27 0.95
N PRO A 122 0.28 0.07 0.23
CA PRO A 122 -0.87 0.96 0.32
C PRO A 122 -1.44 0.96 1.74
N ARG A 123 -1.84 2.14 2.24
CA ARG A 123 -2.45 2.29 3.58
C ARG A 123 -3.78 1.57 3.74
N PHE A 124 -4.53 1.50 2.65
CA PHE A 124 -5.85 0.89 2.59
C PHE A 124 -5.82 -0.14 1.48
N THR A 125 -5.83 -1.41 1.85
CA THR A 125 -6.25 -2.47 0.96
C THR A 125 -7.77 -2.45 0.95
N LEU A 126 -8.38 -2.25 -0.21
CA LEU A 126 -9.80 -2.47 -0.34
C LEU A 126 -10.07 -3.93 0.08
N PRO A 127 -11.09 -4.19 0.94
CA PRO A 127 -11.48 -5.56 1.23
C PRO A 127 -11.70 -6.30 -0.09
N GLY A 128 -10.96 -7.37 -0.34
CA GLY A 128 -10.97 -8.11 -1.60
C GLY A 128 -9.87 -7.76 -2.60
N SER A 129 -8.95 -6.85 -2.31
CA SER A 129 -7.81 -6.55 -3.19
C SER A 129 -6.64 -7.56 -3.07
N GLU A 130 -6.73 -8.54 -2.17
CA GLU A 130 -5.91 -9.75 -2.22
C GLU A 130 -6.44 -10.74 -3.28
N ALA A 131 -6.89 -10.19 -4.42
CA ALA A 131 -7.23 -11.02 -5.55
C ALA A 131 -5.94 -11.72 -6.01
N GLN A 132 -5.90 -13.03 -5.86
CA GLN A 132 -4.95 -13.87 -6.60
C GLN A 132 -4.97 -13.37 -8.04
N ALA A 133 -3.81 -13.16 -8.66
CA ALA A 133 -3.73 -12.74 -10.05
C ALA A 133 -4.73 -13.56 -10.87
N GLY A 134 -5.69 -12.89 -11.53
CA GLY A 134 -6.79 -13.54 -12.24
C GLY A 134 -8.04 -13.89 -11.40
N GLY A 135 -8.08 -13.59 -10.09
CA GLY A 135 -9.25 -13.84 -9.24
C GLY A 135 -10.37 -12.81 -9.42
N LEU A 136 -11.56 -13.25 -9.81
CA LEU A 136 -12.76 -12.43 -9.87
C LEU A 136 -13.52 -12.52 -8.54
N ILE A 137 -13.81 -11.34 -7.95
CA ILE A 137 -14.44 -11.21 -6.64
C ILE A 137 -15.83 -10.58 -6.74
N ALA A 138 -16.69 -10.84 -5.76
CA ALA A 138 -17.99 -10.21 -5.63
C ALA A 138 -17.84 -8.72 -5.29
N PRO A 139 -18.36 -7.79 -6.11
CA PRO A 139 -18.26 -6.35 -5.87
C PRO A 139 -19.15 -5.86 -4.73
N MET A 140 -20.14 -6.67 -4.33
CA MET A 140 -21.11 -6.35 -3.28
C MET A 140 -21.70 -7.63 -2.70
N PRO A 141 -22.27 -7.59 -1.47
CA PRO A 141 -22.99 -8.73 -0.92
C PRO A 141 -24.27 -8.99 -1.71
N GLY A 142 -24.57 -10.26 -1.99
CA GLY A 142 -25.75 -10.62 -2.78
C GLY A 142 -25.91 -12.12 -2.95
N LYS A 143 -26.98 -12.53 -3.61
CA LYS A 143 -27.28 -13.92 -3.95
C LYS A 143 -26.96 -14.20 -5.42
N VAL A 144 -26.35 -15.34 -5.71
CA VAL A 144 -26.10 -15.79 -7.09
C VAL A 144 -27.41 -16.21 -7.73
N VAL A 145 -27.89 -15.44 -8.71
CA VAL A 145 -29.11 -15.74 -9.49
C VAL A 145 -28.80 -16.71 -10.60
N ASP A 146 -27.73 -16.45 -11.33
CA ASP A 146 -27.36 -17.28 -12.46
C ASP A 146 -25.85 -17.28 -12.72
N LEU A 147 -25.33 -18.42 -13.17
CA LEU A 147 -23.92 -18.64 -13.51
C LEU A 147 -23.83 -18.97 -14.99
N LYS A 148 -23.28 -18.05 -15.78
CA LYS A 148 -23.21 -18.14 -17.25
C LYS A 148 -22.05 -18.97 -17.77
N VAL A 149 -21.05 -19.25 -16.89
CA VAL A 149 -19.80 -19.92 -17.26
C VAL A 149 -19.53 -21.14 -16.39
N LYS A 150 -18.75 -22.07 -16.90
CA LYS A 150 -18.27 -23.27 -16.19
C LYS A 150 -16.75 -23.31 -16.20
N THR A 151 -16.17 -24.12 -15.33
CA THR A 151 -14.73 -24.41 -15.36
C THR A 151 -14.33 -24.90 -16.77
N GLY A 152 -13.31 -24.28 -17.34
CA GLY A 152 -12.83 -24.54 -18.70
C GLY A 152 -13.44 -23.66 -19.79
N SER A 153 -14.44 -22.83 -19.50
CA SER A 153 -15.05 -21.91 -20.48
C SER A 153 -14.04 -20.83 -20.92
N LYS A 154 -13.97 -20.57 -22.22
CA LYS A 154 -13.27 -19.40 -22.77
C LYS A 154 -14.21 -18.21 -22.76
N VAL A 155 -13.71 -17.07 -22.30
CA VAL A 155 -14.46 -15.83 -22.16
C VAL A 155 -13.70 -14.67 -22.79
N LYS A 156 -14.43 -13.68 -23.28
CA LYS A 156 -13.89 -12.43 -23.80
C LYS A 156 -14.16 -11.29 -22.83
N LYS A 157 -13.34 -10.27 -22.91
CA LYS A 157 -13.53 -9.03 -22.15
C LYS A 157 -14.95 -8.50 -22.35
N GLY A 158 -15.66 -8.30 -21.21
CA GLY A 158 -17.03 -7.82 -21.19
C GLY A 158 -18.10 -8.91 -21.15
N ASP A 159 -17.76 -10.18 -21.34
CA ASP A 159 -18.71 -11.29 -21.23
C ASP A 159 -19.27 -11.37 -19.78
N THR A 160 -20.58 -11.57 -19.66
CA THR A 160 -21.23 -11.74 -18.35
C THR A 160 -20.96 -13.15 -17.82
N LEU A 161 -20.33 -13.21 -16.66
CA LEU A 161 -19.89 -14.45 -16.02
C LEU A 161 -20.91 -14.93 -14.98
N VAL A 162 -21.37 -14.01 -14.14
CA VAL A 162 -22.29 -14.27 -13.03
C VAL A 162 -23.31 -13.14 -12.94
N ILE A 163 -24.55 -13.47 -12.58
CA ILE A 163 -25.59 -12.51 -12.22
C ILE A 163 -25.83 -12.63 -10.71
N LEU A 164 -25.61 -11.54 -10.00
CA LEU A 164 -25.85 -11.41 -8.56
C LEU A 164 -27.10 -10.56 -8.32
N GLU A 165 -27.95 -10.96 -7.41
CA GLU A 165 -29.05 -10.14 -6.91
C GLU A 165 -28.64 -9.51 -5.58
N ALA A 166 -28.66 -8.18 -5.54
CA ALA A 166 -28.44 -7.40 -4.34
C ALA A 166 -29.50 -6.31 -4.26
N MET A 167 -30.13 -6.15 -3.11
CA MET A 167 -31.15 -5.11 -2.88
C MET A 167 -32.29 -5.08 -3.93
N LYS A 168 -32.73 -6.26 -4.40
CA LYS A 168 -33.75 -6.44 -5.47
C LYS A 168 -33.34 -5.92 -6.85
N MET A 169 -32.04 -5.78 -7.09
CA MET A 169 -31.48 -5.43 -8.38
C MET A 169 -30.49 -6.50 -8.84
N GLU A 170 -30.49 -6.77 -10.13
CA GLU A 170 -29.53 -7.70 -10.74
C GLU A 170 -28.25 -6.97 -11.15
N HIS A 171 -27.12 -7.47 -10.71
CA HIS A 171 -25.79 -6.99 -11.05
C HIS A 171 -25.01 -8.05 -11.84
N GLN A 172 -24.51 -7.65 -13.00
CA GLN A 172 -23.71 -8.52 -13.84
C GLN A 172 -22.23 -8.36 -13.53
N VAL A 173 -21.57 -9.45 -13.14
CA VAL A 173 -20.11 -9.52 -13.05
C VAL A 173 -19.58 -9.94 -14.41
N LYS A 174 -18.75 -9.09 -15.02
CA LYS A 174 -18.19 -9.26 -16.37
C LYS A 174 -16.72 -9.63 -16.33
N ALA A 175 -16.25 -10.29 -17.39
CA ALA A 175 -14.82 -10.57 -17.57
C ALA A 175 -14.03 -9.26 -17.78
N PRO A 176 -12.95 -9.02 -17.03
CA PRO A 176 -12.10 -7.82 -17.18
C PRO A 176 -11.22 -7.92 -18.44
N GLU A 177 -10.90 -9.11 -18.87
CA GLU A 177 -10.01 -9.42 -20.00
C GLU A 177 -10.37 -10.77 -20.64
N ASP A 178 -9.76 -11.06 -21.79
CA ASP A 178 -9.94 -12.35 -22.47
C ASP A 178 -9.18 -13.43 -21.68
N GLY A 179 -9.73 -14.64 -21.60
CA GLY A 179 -9.06 -15.72 -20.90
C GLY A 179 -9.90 -16.99 -20.79
N LYS A 180 -9.41 -17.92 -19.96
CA LYS A 180 -10.08 -19.18 -19.66
C LYS A 180 -10.38 -19.30 -18.18
N ILE A 181 -11.61 -19.68 -17.82
CA ILE A 181 -12.00 -19.94 -16.44
C ILE A 181 -11.35 -21.23 -15.96
N THR A 182 -10.40 -21.14 -15.04
CA THR A 182 -9.69 -22.30 -14.48
C THR A 182 -10.44 -22.93 -13.32
N LYS A 183 -11.11 -22.11 -12.51
CA LYS A 183 -11.85 -22.59 -11.35
C LYS A 183 -13.08 -21.73 -11.09
N VAL A 184 -14.22 -22.35 -10.80
CA VAL A 184 -15.44 -21.72 -10.31
C VAL A 184 -15.66 -22.15 -8.87
N LEU A 185 -15.81 -21.21 -7.95
CA LEU A 185 -15.87 -21.46 -6.50
C LEU A 185 -17.27 -21.26 -5.91
N ILE A 186 -18.21 -20.79 -6.72
CA ILE A 186 -19.59 -20.49 -6.33
C ILE A 186 -20.60 -21.33 -7.09
N LYS A 187 -21.80 -21.43 -6.54
CA LYS A 187 -22.94 -22.12 -7.16
C LYS A 187 -24.12 -21.19 -7.23
N LYS A 188 -25.10 -21.57 -8.06
CA LYS A 188 -26.41 -20.90 -8.08
C LYS A 188 -27.05 -20.96 -6.69
N ASP A 189 -27.71 -19.89 -6.29
CA ASP A 189 -28.35 -19.67 -5.01
C ASP A 189 -27.43 -19.46 -3.80
N ASP A 190 -26.10 -19.42 -3.99
CA ASP A 190 -25.14 -19.10 -2.92
C ASP A 190 -25.32 -17.63 -2.48
N GLN A 191 -25.27 -17.42 -1.16
CA GLN A 191 -25.21 -16.09 -0.55
C GLN A 191 -23.76 -15.68 -0.43
N LEU A 192 -23.41 -14.53 -1.02
CA LEU A 192 -22.02 -14.04 -1.08
C LEU A 192 -21.87 -12.76 -0.28
N GLU A 193 -20.71 -12.60 0.34
CA GLU A 193 -20.29 -11.35 0.97
C GLU A 193 -19.45 -10.53 -0.02
N ASN A 194 -19.30 -9.23 0.26
CA ASN A 194 -18.40 -8.38 -0.50
C ASN A 194 -16.96 -8.93 -0.45
N GLY A 195 -16.29 -9.03 -1.58
CA GLY A 195 -14.93 -9.54 -1.68
C GLY A 195 -14.82 -11.06 -1.75
N THR A 196 -15.92 -11.84 -1.72
CA THR A 196 -15.89 -13.29 -1.90
C THR A 196 -15.34 -13.64 -3.28
N LEU A 197 -14.36 -14.55 -3.34
CA LEU A 197 -13.78 -15.05 -4.59
C LEU A 197 -14.79 -15.90 -5.35
N LEU A 198 -15.15 -15.48 -6.55
CA LEU A 198 -16.14 -16.12 -7.40
C LEU A 198 -15.52 -17.20 -8.28
N MET A 199 -14.48 -16.83 -8.99
CA MET A 199 -13.79 -17.69 -9.94
C MET A 199 -12.38 -17.19 -10.24
N VAL A 200 -11.57 -18.03 -10.88
CA VAL A 200 -10.21 -17.68 -11.32
C VAL A 200 -10.16 -17.71 -12.85
N LEU A 201 -9.71 -16.60 -13.44
CA LEU A 201 -9.45 -16.42 -14.85
C LEU A 201 -7.95 -16.57 -15.07
N ASP A 202 -7.57 -17.30 -16.09
CA ASP A 202 -6.19 -17.48 -16.55
C ASP A 202 -6.09 -17.00 -18.00
N ASN A 203 -5.01 -16.28 -18.31
CA ASN A 203 -4.75 -15.70 -19.63
C ASN A 203 -4.03 -16.67 -20.55
#